data_33df59113d5eb814f78e6533543abb32
#
_entry.id   33df59113d5eb814f78e6533543abb32
#
_cell.length_a   1.000
_cell.length_b   1.000
_cell.length_c   1.000
_cell.angle_alpha   90.00
_cell.angle_beta   90.00
_cell.angle_gamma   90.00
#
_symmetry.space_group_name_H-M   'P 1'
#
loop_
_entity.id
_entity.type
_entity.pdbx_description
1 polymer ?
#
loop_
_entity_poly.entity_id
_entity_poly.type
_entity_poly.pdbx_seq_one_letter_code
_entity_poly.pdbx_strand_id
1 'polypeptide(L)'
;MQRAEPQSFSRVLSSMCTEPHPAAREAAERFLATNPGDPGSYETVATLERRAVDLLGRVAGLDDAAGYVASGGTEANIQAVRIARNRASTRSPNVVAPASAHFSFRKAADVLGIELRTAPLEDYRANLDGVAELVDGDTVLVVGVAGSTEYGRVDPIPAMADIAVDAGALCHVDAAWGGFVLPFTEHAWDFADADVDTMTIDPHKMGQAAVPAGGLLARGPELLDELAIDTPYLESTSQVTLTGTRSGAGVASAVAAMEELWPDGYEAQYRRSQANAEWLAAEARARGVDVVSPVLPVVSIDFPSDLVADLRDRGWRLSRTAADEARVVCMPHVTRSMLEAFLGDLDDLAGTDASHR
;
A
#
# COMPACT_ATOMS: atom_id res chain seq x y z
N MET A 1 -15.21 7.02 -33.72
CA MET A 1 -15.20 6.48 -32.34
C MET A 1 -14.96 7.63 -31.38
N GLN A 2 -15.90 7.92 -30.51
CA GLN A 2 -15.67 8.88 -29.43
C GLN A 2 -14.66 8.22 -28.46
N ARG A 3 -13.53 8.87 -28.19
CA ARG A 3 -12.54 8.36 -27.22
C ARG A 3 -13.18 8.46 -25.84
N ALA A 4 -13.15 7.37 -25.07
CA ALA A 4 -13.59 7.40 -23.68
C ALA A 4 -12.61 8.29 -22.88
N GLU A 5 -13.15 9.21 -22.07
CA GLU A 5 -12.35 10.01 -21.17
C GLU A 5 -11.98 9.19 -19.91
N PRO A 6 -10.78 9.35 -19.38
CA PRO A 6 -10.41 8.70 -18.13
C PRO A 6 -11.25 9.24 -16.97
N GLN A 7 -11.32 8.47 -15.87
CA GLN A 7 -12.02 8.86 -14.66
C GLN A 7 -11.45 10.18 -14.10
N SER A 8 -12.32 11.17 -13.90
CA SER A 8 -11.95 12.40 -13.17
C SER A 8 -11.80 12.10 -11.67
N PHE A 9 -10.77 12.67 -11.05
CA PHE A 9 -10.55 12.59 -9.60
C PHE A 9 -11.32 13.63 -8.78
N SER A 10 -12.07 14.54 -9.41
CA SER A 10 -12.72 15.68 -8.75
C SER A 10 -13.74 15.33 -7.66
N ARG A 11 -14.24 14.09 -7.61
CA ARG A 11 -15.18 13.57 -6.59
C ARG A 11 -14.78 12.19 -6.07
N VAL A 12 -13.47 11.82 -6.17
CA VAL A 12 -12.97 10.52 -5.71
C VAL A 12 -12.32 10.69 -4.34
N LEU A 13 -12.95 10.14 -3.30
CA LEU A 13 -12.49 10.21 -1.92
C LEU A 13 -12.04 8.86 -1.35
N SER A 14 -12.25 7.75 -2.09
CA SER A 14 -11.96 6.40 -1.59
C SER A 14 -10.80 5.71 -2.30
N SER A 15 -10.21 6.32 -3.32
CA SER A 15 -9.10 5.71 -4.06
C SER A 15 -7.82 5.74 -3.24
N MET A 16 -7.06 4.63 -3.30
CA MET A 16 -5.68 4.57 -2.82
C MET A 16 -4.66 4.96 -3.91
N CYS A 17 -5.12 5.16 -5.15
CA CYS A 17 -4.32 5.70 -6.25
C CYS A 17 -4.71 7.16 -6.52
N THR A 18 -3.82 7.91 -7.12
CA THR A 18 -3.99 9.32 -7.46
C THR A 18 -3.50 9.61 -8.88
N GLU A 19 -3.69 10.81 -9.35
CA GLU A 19 -3.05 11.25 -10.59
C GLU A 19 -1.53 11.18 -10.45
N PRO A 20 -0.82 10.64 -11.45
CA PRO A 20 0.64 10.62 -11.42
C PRO A 20 1.19 12.05 -11.49
N HIS A 21 2.33 12.27 -10.82
CA HIS A 21 3.08 13.51 -10.94
C HIS A 21 3.41 13.80 -12.43
N PRO A 22 3.44 15.06 -12.88
CA PRO A 22 3.72 15.38 -14.30
C PRO A 22 5.01 14.74 -14.84
N ALA A 23 6.11 14.76 -14.08
CA ALA A 23 7.37 14.09 -14.46
C ALA A 23 7.19 12.57 -14.56
N ALA A 24 6.42 11.96 -13.66
CA ALA A 24 6.10 10.54 -13.68
C ALA A 24 5.27 10.15 -14.90
N ARG A 25 4.31 10.99 -15.30
CA ARG A 25 3.50 10.80 -16.52
C ARG A 25 4.38 10.85 -17.77
N GLU A 26 5.23 11.87 -17.89
CA GLU A 26 6.16 12.01 -19.02
C GLU A 26 7.11 10.80 -19.12
N ALA A 27 7.68 10.38 -18.00
CA ALA A 27 8.55 9.21 -17.97
C ALA A 27 7.80 7.93 -18.39
N ALA A 28 6.56 7.72 -17.91
CA ALA A 28 5.73 6.59 -18.30
C ALA A 28 5.50 6.55 -19.82
N GLU A 29 5.15 7.66 -20.43
CA GLU A 29 4.91 7.76 -21.89
C GLU A 29 6.14 7.39 -22.70
N ARG A 30 7.35 7.77 -22.25
CA ARG A 30 8.63 7.46 -22.93
C ARG A 30 8.99 5.97 -22.86
N PHE A 31 8.53 5.24 -21.86
CA PHE A 31 8.90 3.84 -21.60
C PHE A 31 7.77 2.83 -21.85
N LEU A 32 6.70 3.22 -22.57
CA LEU A 32 5.54 2.36 -22.84
C LEU A 32 5.89 1.05 -23.56
N ALA A 33 6.91 1.07 -24.44
CA ALA A 33 7.31 -0.08 -25.26
C ALA A 33 8.53 -0.82 -24.68
N THR A 34 8.71 -0.81 -23.36
CA THR A 34 9.86 -1.45 -22.69
C THR A 34 9.43 -2.48 -21.66
N ASN A 35 10.28 -3.48 -21.42
CA ASN A 35 9.98 -4.61 -20.54
C ASN A 35 11.16 -4.94 -19.62
N PRO A 36 11.12 -4.56 -18.33
CA PRO A 36 12.19 -4.90 -17.38
C PRO A 36 12.30 -6.41 -17.07
N GLY A 37 11.32 -7.21 -17.49
CA GLY A 37 11.38 -8.68 -17.39
C GLY A 37 12.34 -9.36 -18.35
N ASP A 38 12.88 -8.61 -19.32
CA ASP A 38 13.94 -9.06 -20.24
C ASP A 38 15.10 -8.04 -20.24
N PRO A 39 15.92 -8.05 -19.19
CA PRO A 39 16.97 -7.05 -18.98
C PRO A 39 18.04 -7.06 -20.06
N GLY A 40 18.27 -8.17 -20.75
CA GLY A 40 19.23 -8.26 -21.85
C GLY A 40 18.77 -7.47 -23.06
N SER A 41 17.48 -7.53 -23.42
CA SER A 41 16.92 -6.76 -24.53
C SER A 41 16.58 -5.30 -24.17
N TYR A 42 16.36 -5.00 -22.89
CA TYR A 42 15.90 -3.69 -22.40
C TYR A 42 16.80 -3.12 -21.29
N GLU A 43 18.09 -3.00 -21.56
CA GLU A 43 19.12 -2.58 -20.57
C GLU A 43 18.81 -1.26 -19.86
N THR A 44 18.25 -0.27 -20.58
CA THR A 44 17.94 1.05 -20.00
C THR A 44 16.89 0.94 -18.90
N VAL A 45 15.79 0.23 -19.14
CA VAL A 45 14.74 0.09 -18.14
C VAL A 45 15.17 -0.84 -17.00
N ALA A 46 16.03 -1.83 -17.26
CA ALA A 46 16.63 -2.64 -16.21
C ALA A 46 17.54 -1.80 -15.28
N THR A 47 18.26 -0.82 -15.84
CA THR A 47 19.04 0.14 -15.04
C THR A 47 18.14 1.06 -14.23
N LEU A 48 17.02 1.53 -14.81
CA LEU A 48 16.03 2.32 -14.08
C LEU A 48 15.37 1.50 -12.97
N GLU A 49 15.15 0.21 -13.17
CA GLU A 49 14.56 -0.64 -12.11
C GLU A 49 15.51 -0.76 -10.90
N ARG A 50 16.80 -0.97 -11.12
CA ARG A 50 17.79 -0.91 -10.03
C ARG A 50 17.74 0.43 -9.31
N ARG A 51 17.70 1.54 -10.08
CA ARG A 51 17.55 2.88 -9.50
C ARG A 51 16.27 3.05 -8.71
N ALA A 52 15.14 2.48 -9.16
CA ALA A 52 13.87 2.49 -8.42
C ALA A 52 14.00 1.76 -7.08
N VAL A 53 14.64 0.60 -7.07
CA VAL A 53 14.88 -0.19 -5.84
C VAL A 53 15.77 0.59 -4.86
N ASP A 54 16.87 1.21 -5.33
CA ASP A 54 17.73 2.05 -4.49
C ASP A 54 16.97 3.22 -3.85
N LEU A 55 16.09 3.87 -4.63
CA LEU A 55 15.27 4.98 -4.13
C LEU A 55 14.23 4.49 -3.12
N LEU A 56 13.57 3.38 -3.39
CA LEU A 56 12.61 2.75 -2.47
C LEU A 56 13.30 2.29 -1.19
N GLY A 57 14.50 1.72 -1.29
CA GLY A 57 15.32 1.36 -0.13
C GLY A 57 15.59 2.57 0.77
N ARG A 58 15.98 3.71 0.20
CA ARG A 58 16.17 4.96 0.96
C ARG A 58 14.91 5.44 1.65
N VAL A 59 13.75 5.33 0.98
CA VAL A 59 12.45 5.67 1.58
C VAL A 59 12.12 4.74 2.75
N ALA A 60 12.52 3.48 2.67
CA ALA A 60 12.25 2.43 3.65
C ALA A 60 13.40 2.20 4.66
N GLY A 61 14.38 3.12 4.75
CA GLY A 61 15.46 3.03 5.73
C GLY A 61 16.46 1.89 5.50
N LEU A 62 16.64 1.45 4.24
CA LEU A 62 17.54 0.36 3.86
C LEU A 62 18.45 0.76 2.69
N ASP A 63 19.71 0.99 2.96
CA ASP A 63 20.72 1.09 1.91
C ASP A 63 21.00 -0.31 1.32
N ASP A 64 21.29 -0.36 0.01
CA ASP A 64 21.58 -1.60 -0.72
C ASP A 64 20.42 -2.65 -0.70
N ALA A 65 19.18 -2.20 -0.66
CA ALA A 65 18.01 -3.07 -0.73
C ALA A 65 18.03 -3.95 -1.99
N ALA A 66 17.67 -5.21 -1.85
CA ALA A 66 17.30 -6.05 -2.98
C ALA A 66 15.80 -5.87 -3.29
N GLY A 67 15.39 -6.09 -4.56
CA GLY A 67 13.99 -5.93 -4.89
C GLY A 67 13.71 -5.80 -6.38
N TYR A 68 12.46 -5.51 -6.70
CA TYR A 68 12.04 -5.16 -8.06
C TYR A 68 10.72 -4.36 -8.03
N VAL A 69 10.39 -3.71 -9.15
CA VAL A 69 9.12 -3.01 -9.34
C VAL A 69 8.05 -3.99 -9.81
N ALA A 70 7.16 -4.37 -8.91
CA ALA A 70 6.00 -5.24 -9.14
C ALA A 70 4.82 -4.48 -9.78
N SER A 71 3.77 -5.20 -10.13
CA SER A 71 2.52 -4.59 -10.61
C SER A 71 1.74 -3.84 -9.52
N GLY A 72 2.03 -4.09 -8.25
CA GLY A 72 1.39 -3.48 -7.09
C GLY A 72 1.53 -4.34 -5.84
N GLY A 73 1.05 -3.83 -4.70
CA GLY A 73 1.18 -4.48 -3.41
C GLY A 73 0.61 -5.90 -3.36
N THR A 74 -0.40 -6.22 -4.15
CA THR A 74 -0.91 -7.59 -4.23
C THR A 74 0.15 -8.58 -4.71
N GLU A 75 0.89 -8.23 -5.78
CA GLU A 75 1.98 -9.07 -6.29
C GLU A 75 3.10 -9.15 -5.26
N ALA A 76 3.52 -8.02 -4.70
CA ALA A 76 4.60 -7.95 -3.73
C ALA A 76 4.28 -8.80 -2.48
N ASN A 77 3.07 -8.71 -1.93
CA ASN A 77 2.63 -9.51 -0.79
C ASN A 77 2.58 -11.02 -1.11
N ILE A 78 2.10 -11.41 -2.30
CA ILE A 78 2.11 -12.81 -2.74
C ILE A 78 3.54 -13.33 -2.82
N GLN A 79 4.47 -12.55 -3.36
CA GLN A 79 5.87 -12.94 -3.48
C GLN A 79 6.58 -13.01 -2.12
N ALA A 80 6.26 -12.13 -1.17
CA ALA A 80 6.77 -12.23 0.20
C ALA A 80 6.33 -13.54 0.88
N VAL A 81 5.06 -13.92 0.75
CA VAL A 81 4.57 -15.22 1.23
C VAL A 81 5.25 -16.39 0.49
N ARG A 82 5.51 -16.25 -0.82
CA ARG A 82 6.21 -17.27 -1.61
C ARG A 82 7.66 -17.44 -1.17
N ILE A 83 8.39 -16.35 -0.88
CA ILE A 83 9.73 -16.39 -0.29
C ILE A 83 9.72 -17.21 1.00
N ALA A 84 8.86 -16.84 1.94
CA ALA A 84 8.77 -17.49 3.23
C ALA A 84 8.43 -18.99 3.11
N ARG A 85 7.46 -19.32 2.25
CA ARG A 85 7.09 -20.74 1.97
C ARG A 85 8.24 -21.52 1.35
N ASN A 86 8.95 -20.99 0.38
CA ASN A 86 10.01 -21.68 -0.33
C ASN A 86 11.24 -21.93 0.56
N ARG A 87 11.52 -20.99 1.48
CA ARG A 87 12.59 -21.09 2.49
C ARG A 87 12.27 -22.09 3.61
N ALA A 88 10.99 -22.40 3.80
CA ALA A 88 10.52 -23.21 4.91
C ALA A 88 11.02 -24.66 4.84
N SER A 89 11.39 -25.21 5.98
CA SER A 89 11.70 -26.63 6.14
C SER A 89 10.49 -27.48 6.60
N THR A 90 9.40 -26.81 7.01
CA THR A 90 8.17 -27.49 7.45
C THR A 90 7.29 -27.95 6.29
N ARG A 91 6.45 -28.97 6.53
CA ARG A 91 5.49 -29.49 5.54
C ARG A 91 4.12 -28.80 5.60
N SER A 92 3.86 -28.05 6.65
CA SER A 92 2.58 -27.38 6.89
C SER A 92 2.78 -25.92 7.24
N PRO A 93 3.48 -25.14 6.36
CA PRO A 93 3.79 -23.74 6.67
C PRO A 93 2.53 -22.92 6.83
N ASN A 94 2.56 -21.97 7.79
CA ASN A 94 1.51 -21.00 7.98
C ASN A 94 2.06 -19.57 8.01
N VAL A 95 1.16 -18.62 7.76
CA VAL A 95 1.40 -17.18 7.82
C VAL A 95 0.50 -16.59 8.91
N VAL A 96 1.05 -15.75 9.77
CA VAL A 96 0.26 -14.99 10.76
C VAL A 96 0.18 -13.53 10.30
N ALA A 97 -1.04 -13.01 10.18
CA ALA A 97 -1.30 -11.63 9.77
C ALA A 97 -2.46 -11.03 10.57
N PRO A 98 -2.48 -9.70 10.85
CA PRO A 98 -3.59 -9.07 11.55
C PRO A 98 -4.86 -9.06 10.69
N ALA A 99 -6.03 -8.95 11.31
CA ALA A 99 -7.31 -8.87 10.62
C ALA A 99 -7.42 -7.62 9.71
N SER A 100 -6.61 -6.59 9.95
CA SER A 100 -6.46 -5.40 9.10
C SER A 100 -5.63 -5.63 7.84
N ALA A 101 -4.95 -6.79 7.72
CA ALA A 101 -4.11 -7.09 6.57
C ALA A 101 -4.91 -7.12 5.27
N HIS A 102 -4.30 -6.58 4.21
CA HIS A 102 -4.93 -6.50 2.91
C HIS A 102 -5.34 -7.90 2.39
N PHE A 103 -6.46 -7.97 1.66
CA PHE A 103 -6.99 -9.23 1.12
C PHE A 103 -6.02 -9.99 0.20
N SER A 104 -4.90 -9.37 -0.21
CA SER A 104 -3.82 -10.03 -0.95
C SER A 104 -3.22 -11.21 -0.20
N PHE A 105 -3.18 -11.19 1.13
CA PHE A 105 -2.70 -12.32 1.93
C PHE A 105 -3.68 -13.52 1.87
N ARG A 106 -4.99 -13.27 1.81
CA ARG A 106 -5.98 -14.33 1.53
C ARG A 106 -5.81 -14.91 0.12
N LYS A 107 -5.51 -14.06 -0.88
CA LYS A 107 -5.17 -14.53 -2.22
C LYS A 107 -3.86 -15.32 -2.24
N ALA A 108 -2.84 -14.86 -1.50
CA ALA A 108 -1.57 -15.60 -1.38
C ALA A 108 -1.80 -16.99 -0.76
N ALA A 109 -2.60 -17.07 0.30
CA ALA A 109 -2.95 -18.33 0.95
C ALA A 109 -3.65 -19.30 -0.03
N ASP A 110 -4.63 -18.80 -0.79
CA ASP A 110 -5.36 -19.58 -1.80
C ASP A 110 -4.44 -20.07 -2.93
N VAL A 111 -3.70 -19.15 -3.56
CA VAL A 111 -2.83 -19.47 -4.72
C VAL A 111 -1.65 -20.37 -4.35
N LEU A 112 -1.08 -20.18 -3.15
CA LEU A 112 0.12 -20.89 -2.71
C LEU A 112 -0.19 -22.13 -1.89
N GLY A 113 -1.45 -22.36 -1.52
CA GLY A 113 -1.86 -23.50 -0.69
C GLY A 113 -1.25 -23.47 0.71
N ILE A 114 -1.15 -22.27 1.31
CA ILE A 114 -0.59 -22.06 2.65
C ILE A 114 -1.68 -21.63 3.63
N GLU A 115 -1.59 -22.05 4.90
CA GLU A 115 -2.53 -21.61 5.93
C GLU A 115 -2.30 -20.13 6.27
N LEU A 116 -3.39 -19.33 6.33
CA LEU A 116 -3.37 -17.96 6.85
C LEU A 116 -4.10 -17.93 8.19
N ARG A 117 -3.38 -17.58 9.24
CA ARG A 117 -3.93 -17.35 10.58
C ARG A 117 -4.11 -15.86 10.80
N THR A 118 -5.30 -15.45 11.24
CA THR A 118 -5.65 -14.04 11.37
C THR A 118 -5.69 -13.64 12.83
N ALA A 119 -4.76 -12.76 13.23
CA ALA A 119 -4.69 -12.21 14.58
C ALA A 119 -5.76 -11.13 14.82
N PRO A 120 -6.36 -11.06 16.03
CA PRO A 120 -7.32 -10.02 16.37
C PRO A 120 -6.69 -8.62 16.39
N LEU A 121 -7.54 -7.60 16.40
CA LEU A 121 -7.12 -6.20 16.50
C LEU A 121 -7.43 -5.62 17.87
N GLU A 122 -6.62 -4.67 18.29
CA GLU A 122 -6.84 -3.77 19.40
C GLU A 122 -6.59 -2.33 18.92
N ASP A 123 -7.54 -1.43 19.12
CA ASP A 123 -7.49 -0.05 18.57
C ASP A 123 -7.17 -0.01 17.07
N TYR A 124 -7.76 -0.93 16.30
CA TYR A 124 -7.57 -1.07 14.85
C TYR A 124 -6.14 -1.46 14.43
N ARG A 125 -5.29 -1.95 15.33
CA ARG A 125 -3.93 -2.45 15.11
C ARG A 125 -3.82 -3.91 15.51
N ALA A 126 -2.79 -4.60 15.07
CA ALA A 126 -2.49 -5.96 15.50
C ALA A 126 -2.39 -6.03 17.03
N ASN A 127 -3.17 -6.93 17.65
CA ASN A 127 -3.02 -7.29 19.06
C ASN A 127 -1.83 -8.24 19.19
N LEU A 128 -0.77 -7.83 19.90
CA LEU A 128 0.47 -8.58 20.03
C LEU A 128 0.29 -9.93 20.72
N ASP A 129 -0.53 -10.00 21.75
CA ASP A 129 -0.80 -11.26 22.45
C ASP A 129 -1.48 -12.24 21.49
N GLY A 130 -2.46 -11.76 20.71
CA GLY A 130 -3.14 -12.56 19.71
C GLY A 130 -2.23 -12.99 18.54
N VAL A 131 -1.24 -12.18 18.16
CA VAL A 131 -0.20 -12.58 17.21
C VAL A 131 0.66 -13.70 17.80
N ALA A 132 1.17 -13.53 19.01
CA ALA A 132 2.03 -14.50 19.69
C ALA A 132 1.32 -15.84 19.94
N GLU A 133 0.01 -15.83 20.26
CA GLU A 133 -0.79 -17.05 20.43
C GLU A 133 -0.96 -17.87 19.13
N LEU A 134 -0.91 -17.22 17.98
CA LEU A 134 -1.10 -17.87 16.67
C LEU A 134 0.23 -18.35 16.03
N VAL A 135 1.35 -17.84 16.52
CA VAL A 135 2.68 -18.23 16.04
C VAL A 135 3.09 -19.57 16.65
N ASP A 136 3.60 -20.47 15.82
CA ASP A 136 4.10 -21.79 16.23
C ASP A 136 5.35 -22.21 15.42
N GLY A 137 5.82 -23.43 15.61
CA GLY A 137 7.01 -23.97 14.92
C GLY A 137 6.85 -24.16 13.40
N ASP A 138 5.64 -24.04 12.88
CA ASP A 138 5.33 -24.12 11.44
C ASP A 138 5.07 -22.71 10.84
N THR A 139 5.12 -21.66 11.65
CA THR A 139 4.96 -20.27 11.19
C THR A 139 6.21 -19.85 10.40
N VAL A 140 6.01 -19.41 9.16
CA VAL A 140 7.10 -19.01 8.26
C VAL A 140 7.15 -17.52 7.98
N LEU A 141 6.05 -16.82 8.25
CA LEU A 141 5.92 -15.38 8.03
C LEU A 141 4.99 -14.75 9.07
N VAL A 142 5.46 -13.68 9.69
CA VAL A 142 4.63 -12.74 10.45
C VAL A 142 4.49 -11.46 9.64
N VAL A 143 3.26 -10.98 9.48
CA VAL A 143 2.94 -9.79 8.67
C VAL A 143 2.52 -8.66 9.57
N GLY A 144 3.18 -7.50 9.46
CA GLY A 144 2.75 -6.24 10.04
C GLY A 144 2.26 -5.28 8.96
N VAL A 145 1.30 -4.43 9.28
CA VAL A 145 0.74 -3.43 8.36
C VAL A 145 1.17 -2.03 8.78
N ALA A 146 1.86 -1.34 7.89
CA ALA A 146 2.32 0.04 8.09
C ALA A 146 1.48 1.01 7.24
N GLY A 147 0.34 1.41 7.78
CA GLY A 147 -0.67 2.22 7.12
C GLY A 147 -1.83 1.37 6.58
N SER A 148 -2.70 0.90 7.49
CA SER A 148 -3.83 0.05 7.12
C SER A 148 -4.82 0.75 6.20
N THR A 149 -5.39 -0.02 5.26
CA THR A 149 -6.26 0.50 4.20
C THR A 149 -7.54 1.14 4.74
N GLU A 150 -8.08 0.64 5.85
CA GLU A 150 -9.38 1.10 6.37
C GLU A 150 -9.25 2.28 7.32
N TYR A 151 -8.22 2.28 8.18
CA TYR A 151 -8.12 3.23 9.29
C TYR A 151 -6.80 4.01 9.33
N GLY A 152 -5.87 3.74 8.40
CA GLY A 152 -4.55 4.39 8.42
C GLY A 152 -3.77 4.11 9.70
N ARG A 153 -3.92 2.92 10.28
CA ARG A 153 -3.20 2.52 11.49
C ARG A 153 -1.85 1.90 11.16
N VAL A 154 -0.94 2.00 12.08
CA VAL A 154 0.39 1.39 12.00
C VAL A 154 0.50 0.35 13.10
N ASP A 155 0.74 -0.89 12.72
CA ASP A 155 0.95 -1.97 13.68
C ASP A 155 2.25 -1.76 14.47
N PRO A 156 2.42 -2.40 15.62
CA PRO A 156 3.64 -2.33 16.42
C PRO A 156 4.77 -3.14 15.78
N ILE A 157 5.29 -2.67 14.63
CA ILE A 157 6.21 -3.38 13.74
C ILE A 157 7.44 -3.93 14.47
N PRO A 158 8.16 -3.18 15.35
CA PRO A 158 9.32 -3.74 16.04
C PRO A 158 8.98 -4.97 16.88
N ALA A 159 7.89 -4.91 17.65
CA ALA A 159 7.48 -6.04 18.49
C ALA A 159 6.99 -7.24 17.67
N MET A 160 6.37 -7.01 16.51
CA MET A 160 5.99 -8.09 15.59
C MET A 160 7.21 -8.74 14.92
N ALA A 161 8.24 -7.95 14.61
CA ALA A 161 9.52 -8.45 14.12
C ALA A 161 10.22 -9.32 15.18
N ASP A 162 10.22 -8.88 16.45
CA ASP A 162 10.76 -9.69 17.56
C ASP A 162 10.04 -11.04 17.68
N ILE A 163 8.71 -11.07 17.57
CA ILE A 163 7.93 -12.32 17.57
C ILE A 163 8.32 -13.22 16.39
N ALA A 164 8.54 -12.65 15.19
CA ALA A 164 8.98 -13.41 14.03
C ALA A 164 10.37 -14.01 14.25
N VAL A 165 11.33 -13.23 14.75
CA VAL A 165 12.70 -13.67 15.07
C VAL A 165 12.69 -14.81 16.09
N ASP A 166 11.94 -14.67 17.18
CA ASP A 166 11.83 -15.67 18.23
C ASP A 166 11.27 -17.00 17.71
N ALA A 167 10.39 -16.95 16.70
CA ALA A 167 9.81 -18.14 16.05
C ALA A 167 10.70 -18.70 14.93
N GLY A 168 11.76 -18.00 14.50
CA GLY A 168 12.54 -18.36 13.32
C GLY A 168 11.78 -18.14 12.00
N ALA A 169 10.73 -17.33 12.02
CA ALA A 169 9.94 -16.89 10.87
C ALA A 169 10.50 -15.61 10.25
N LEU A 170 10.14 -15.32 9.00
CA LEU A 170 10.41 -14.03 8.40
C LEU A 170 9.39 -12.97 8.88
N CYS A 171 9.83 -11.70 8.90
CA CYS A 171 8.96 -10.55 9.12
C CYS A 171 8.72 -9.81 7.79
N HIS A 172 7.44 -9.61 7.42
CA HIS A 172 7.04 -8.81 6.28
C HIS A 172 6.24 -7.59 6.70
N VAL A 173 6.56 -6.42 6.14
CA VAL A 173 5.79 -5.20 6.35
C VAL A 173 5.04 -4.81 5.09
N ASP A 174 3.71 -4.78 5.17
CA ASP A 174 2.87 -4.18 4.14
C ASP A 174 2.77 -2.67 4.37
N ALA A 175 3.66 -1.91 3.74
CA ALA A 175 3.69 -0.46 3.69
C ALA A 175 3.20 0.07 2.33
N ALA A 176 2.40 -0.71 1.60
CA ALA A 176 1.96 -0.39 0.25
C ALA A 176 1.37 1.02 0.12
N TRP A 177 0.60 1.47 1.10
CA TRP A 177 0.09 2.85 1.12
C TRP A 177 0.91 3.77 2.04
N GLY A 178 1.31 3.28 3.20
CA GLY A 178 1.99 4.08 4.22
C GLY A 178 3.42 4.47 3.89
N GLY A 179 4.11 3.72 3.02
CA GLY A 179 5.54 3.89 2.80
C GLY A 179 6.00 5.26 2.29
N PHE A 180 5.13 6.05 1.65
CA PHE A 180 5.42 7.45 1.26
C PHE A 180 4.81 8.49 2.21
N VAL A 181 4.30 8.06 3.37
CA VAL A 181 3.70 8.89 4.43
C VAL A 181 4.52 8.77 5.71
N LEU A 182 4.82 7.55 6.09
CA LEU A 182 5.46 7.18 7.35
C LEU A 182 6.87 7.75 7.58
N PRO A 183 7.72 7.97 6.56
CA PRO A 183 9.02 8.61 6.75
C PRO A 183 8.96 10.00 7.40
N PHE A 184 7.79 10.63 7.41
CA PHE A 184 7.58 11.97 7.98
C PHE A 184 6.79 11.94 9.29
N THR A 185 6.74 10.78 9.96
CA THR A 185 6.05 10.54 11.24
C THR A 185 7.02 9.97 12.27
N GLU A 186 6.57 9.85 13.53
CA GLU A 186 7.34 9.25 14.61
C GLU A 186 7.10 7.73 14.75
N HIS A 187 6.41 7.10 13.80
CA HIS A 187 6.15 5.66 13.85
C HIS A 187 7.40 4.86 13.46
N ALA A 188 7.73 3.87 14.27
CA ALA A 188 8.72 2.85 13.92
C ALA A 188 8.09 1.82 12.98
N TRP A 189 8.59 1.68 11.74
CA TRP A 189 7.92 0.90 10.72
C TRP A 189 8.84 0.26 9.66
N ASP A 190 10.07 0.73 9.52
CA ASP A 190 10.93 0.42 8.39
C ASP A 190 12.09 -0.53 8.75
N PHE A 191 12.97 -0.77 7.78
CA PHE A 191 14.12 -1.65 7.96
C PHE A 191 15.17 -1.15 8.95
N ALA A 192 15.20 0.17 9.22
CA ALA A 192 16.13 0.73 10.22
C ALA A 192 15.58 0.57 11.64
N ASP A 193 14.26 0.53 11.79
CA ASP A 193 13.59 0.45 13.08
C ASP A 193 13.45 -0.97 13.62
N ALA A 194 13.43 -2.00 12.73
CA ALA A 194 13.13 -3.38 13.10
C ALA A 194 13.79 -4.41 12.16
N ASP A 195 13.86 -5.66 12.62
CA ASP A 195 14.36 -6.80 11.83
C ASP A 195 13.31 -7.26 10.81
N VAL A 196 13.03 -6.38 9.85
CA VAL A 196 12.14 -6.64 8.71
C VAL A 196 12.93 -7.36 7.61
N ASP A 197 12.40 -8.46 7.09
CA ASP A 197 13.04 -9.22 6.00
C ASP A 197 12.60 -8.73 4.63
N THR A 198 11.28 -8.48 4.47
CA THR A 198 10.69 -8.03 3.22
C THR A 198 9.66 -6.92 3.44
N MET A 199 9.50 -6.05 2.45
CA MET A 199 8.54 -4.96 2.52
C MET A 199 7.84 -4.75 1.18
N THR A 200 6.54 -4.47 1.26
CA THR A 200 5.75 -3.94 0.14
C THR A 200 5.61 -2.43 0.25
N ILE A 201 5.92 -1.70 -0.84
CA ILE A 201 5.77 -0.23 -0.92
C ILE A 201 5.33 0.16 -2.33
N ASP A 202 4.21 0.90 -2.48
CA ASP A 202 3.62 1.17 -3.79
C ASP A 202 3.82 2.62 -4.26
N PRO A 203 4.78 2.87 -5.18
CA PRO A 203 4.96 4.19 -5.80
C PRO A 203 3.69 4.73 -6.46
N HIS A 204 2.82 3.89 -7.01
CA HIS A 204 1.59 4.33 -7.67
C HIS A 204 0.45 4.77 -6.71
N LYS A 205 0.69 4.72 -5.38
CA LYS A 205 -0.23 5.25 -4.37
C LYS A 205 0.21 6.67 -3.96
N MET A 206 0.61 6.86 -2.71
CA MET A 206 1.09 8.16 -2.23
C MET A 206 2.38 8.63 -2.93
N GLY A 207 3.13 7.72 -3.56
CA GLY A 207 4.33 8.03 -4.35
C GLY A 207 4.07 8.68 -5.71
N GLN A 208 2.80 8.79 -6.16
CA GLN A 208 2.39 9.49 -7.40
C GLN A 208 3.05 8.99 -8.69
N ALA A 209 3.46 7.73 -8.75
CA ALA A 209 3.83 7.09 -9.98
C ALA A 209 2.59 6.65 -10.79
N ALA A 210 2.76 6.40 -12.08
CA ALA A 210 1.71 5.82 -12.91
C ALA A 210 1.45 4.35 -12.53
N VAL A 211 0.18 3.94 -12.55
CA VAL A 211 -0.22 2.54 -12.39
C VAL A 211 0.12 1.76 -13.69
N PRO A 212 0.71 0.56 -13.58
CA PRO A 212 1.08 -0.20 -12.39
C PRO A 212 2.54 0.06 -11.94
N ALA A 213 2.77 0.31 -10.67
CA ALA A 213 4.09 0.42 -10.06
C ALA A 213 4.00 0.12 -8.56
N GLY A 214 4.26 -1.11 -8.17
CA GLY A 214 4.45 -1.54 -6.79
C GLY A 214 5.92 -1.83 -6.52
N GLY A 215 6.33 -1.98 -5.28
CA GLY A 215 7.68 -2.38 -4.91
C GLY A 215 7.65 -3.58 -3.97
N LEU A 216 8.46 -4.58 -4.28
CA LEU A 216 8.91 -5.59 -3.33
C LEU A 216 10.35 -5.26 -2.97
N LEU A 217 10.61 -5.01 -1.70
CA LEU A 217 11.96 -4.88 -1.16
C LEU A 217 12.29 -6.09 -0.29
N ALA A 218 13.54 -6.47 -0.28
CA ALA A 218 14.10 -7.50 0.59
C ALA A 218 15.40 -6.99 1.21
N ARG A 219 15.67 -7.39 2.45
CA ARG A 219 16.87 -7.00 3.18
C ARG A 219 18.16 -7.47 2.50
N GLY A 220 18.09 -8.60 1.81
CA GLY A 220 19.22 -9.14 1.05
C GLY A 220 18.78 -9.91 -0.18
N PRO A 221 19.68 -10.09 -1.17
CA PRO A 221 19.39 -10.77 -2.43
C PRO A 221 19.05 -12.26 -2.24
N GLU A 222 19.55 -12.90 -1.19
CA GLU A 222 19.30 -14.31 -0.88
C GLU A 222 17.82 -14.61 -0.62
N LEU A 223 17.04 -13.61 -0.21
CA LEU A 223 15.59 -13.76 -0.09
C LEU A 223 14.91 -13.81 -1.47
N LEU A 224 15.40 -13.05 -2.43
CA LEU A 224 14.88 -13.08 -3.79
C LEU A 224 15.28 -14.34 -4.54
N ASP A 225 16.43 -14.95 -4.21
CA ASP A 225 16.89 -16.20 -4.81
C ASP A 225 15.88 -17.35 -4.58
N GLU A 226 15.09 -17.28 -3.50
CA GLU A 226 13.99 -18.23 -3.24
C GLU A 226 12.85 -18.16 -4.29
N LEU A 227 12.80 -17.10 -5.07
CA LEU A 227 11.83 -16.92 -6.16
C LEU A 227 12.36 -17.34 -7.53
N ALA A 228 13.67 -17.60 -7.64
CA ALA A 228 14.35 -17.80 -8.92
C ALA A 228 13.80 -19.00 -9.70
N ILE A 229 13.50 -18.78 -10.96
CA ILE A 229 13.10 -19.80 -11.92
C ILE A 229 14.00 -19.69 -13.15
N ASP A 230 14.54 -20.81 -13.63
CA ASP A 230 15.37 -20.85 -14.80
C ASP A 230 14.64 -20.36 -16.06
N THR A 231 15.33 -19.55 -16.85
CA THR A 231 14.80 -18.95 -18.10
C THR A 231 15.66 -19.33 -19.30
N PRO A 232 15.42 -20.49 -19.93
CA PRO A 232 16.34 -21.08 -20.91
C PRO A 232 16.40 -20.34 -22.26
N TYR A 233 15.52 -19.38 -22.51
CA TYR A 233 15.41 -18.62 -23.77
C TYR A 233 15.67 -17.12 -23.63
N LEU A 234 15.93 -16.61 -22.41
CA LEU A 234 16.33 -15.23 -22.16
C LEU A 234 17.86 -15.17 -21.99
N GLU A 235 18.45 -13.98 -22.21
CA GLU A 235 19.85 -13.74 -21.88
C GLU A 235 20.13 -13.85 -20.37
N SER A 236 19.15 -13.46 -19.54
CA SER A 236 19.15 -13.74 -18.11
C SER A 236 18.85 -15.21 -17.87
N THR A 237 19.70 -15.89 -17.10
CA THR A 237 19.56 -17.33 -16.83
C THR A 237 18.46 -17.66 -15.81
N SER A 238 17.97 -16.68 -15.06
CA SER A 238 16.88 -16.84 -14.09
C SER A 238 16.03 -15.59 -13.98
N GLN A 239 14.80 -15.74 -13.48
CA GLN A 239 13.86 -14.66 -13.23
C GLN A 239 13.19 -14.85 -11.85
N VAL A 240 13.18 -13.80 -11.04
CA VAL A 240 12.59 -13.81 -9.68
C VAL A 240 11.16 -13.20 -9.63
N THR A 241 10.76 -12.47 -10.67
CA THR A 241 9.48 -11.78 -10.71
C THR A 241 8.31 -12.74 -10.95
N LEU A 242 7.11 -12.40 -10.46
CA LEU A 242 5.92 -13.25 -10.64
C LEU A 242 5.48 -13.30 -12.11
N THR A 243 5.58 -12.18 -12.81
CA THR A 243 5.22 -12.08 -14.22
C THR A 243 6.47 -11.85 -15.06
N GLY A 244 6.55 -12.51 -16.21
CA GLY A 244 7.69 -12.36 -17.13
C GLY A 244 7.73 -10.98 -17.75
N THR A 245 6.64 -10.56 -18.41
CA THR A 245 6.51 -9.23 -18.99
C THR A 245 5.99 -8.25 -17.93
N ARG A 246 6.69 -7.14 -17.74
CA ARG A 246 6.34 -6.10 -16.78
C ARG A 246 6.36 -4.70 -17.42
N SER A 247 5.73 -3.73 -16.76
CA SER A 247 5.60 -2.37 -17.27
C SER A 247 6.89 -1.55 -17.04
N GLY A 248 7.64 -1.28 -18.12
CA GLY A 248 8.73 -0.32 -18.05
C GLY A 248 8.24 1.11 -17.82
N ALA A 249 7.03 1.44 -18.24
CA ALA A 249 6.39 2.71 -17.94
C ALA A 249 6.21 2.90 -16.41
N GLY A 250 5.80 1.85 -15.69
CA GLY A 250 5.67 1.89 -14.21
C GLY A 250 7.03 2.13 -13.53
N VAL A 251 8.08 1.43 -13.97
CA VAL A 251 9.45 1.60 -13.46
C VAL A 251 9.95 3.03 -13.66
N ALA A 252 9.90 3.54 -14.89
CA ALA A 252 10.38 4.88 -15.21
C ALA A 252 9.58 5.97 -14.47
N SER A 253 8.28 5.77 -14.37
CA SER A 253 7.37 6.64 -13.62
C SER A 253 7.71 6.71 -12.13
N ALA A 254 8.01 5.56 -11.51
CA ALA A 254 8.40 5.49 -10.11
C ALA A 254 9.72 6.24 -9.84
N VAL A 255 10.73 6.04 -10.69
CA VAL A 255 12.00 6.78 -10.59
C VAL A 255 11.76 8.28 -10.70
N ALA A 256 11.05 8.73 -11.74
CA ALA A 256 10.83 10.15 -11.99
C ALA A 256 10.04 10.83 -10.84
N ALA A 257 9.01 10.16 -10.28
CA ALA A 257 8.28 10.69 -9.15
C ALA A 257 9.15 10.83 -7.90
N MET A 258 9.94 9.80 -7.59
CA MET A 258 10.79 9.80 -6.40
C MET A 258 11.93 10.81 -6.52
N GLU A 259 12.59 10.94 -7.67
CA GLU A 259 13.66 11.91 -7.88
C GLU A 259 13.16 13.36 -7.80
N GLU A 260 11.92 13.62 -8.21
CA GLU A 260 11.32 14.95 -8.15
C GLU A 260 10.81 15.31 -6.74
N LEU A 261 10.24 14.33 -6.02
CA LEU A 261 9.48 14.59 -4.79
C LEU A 261 10.21 14.25 -3.49
N TRP A 262 11.21 13.36 -3.52
CA TRP A 262 11.89 12.93 -2.29
C TRP A 262 12.99 13.90 -1.85
N PRO A 263 13.06 14.24 -0.56
CA PRO A 263 12.06 14.00 0.50
C PRO A 263 11.01 15.11 0.62
N ASP A 264 11.35 16.36 0.30
CA ASP A 264 10.63 17.59 0.66
C ASP A 264 9.22 17.65 0.05
N GLY A 265 9.08 17.20 -1.21
CA GLY A 265 7.81 17.16 -1.92
C GLY A 265 6.82 16.21 -1.25
N TYR A 266 7.28 15.03 -0.85
CA TYR A 266 6.45 14.05 -0.13
C TYR A 266 6.11 14.52 1.28
N GLU A 267 7.04 15.15 2.00
CA GLU A 267 6.76 15.73 3.31
C GLU A 267 5.67 16.81 3.23
N ALA A 268 5.81 17.73 2.29
CA ALA A 268 4.81 18.79 2.07
C ALA A 268 3.45 18.21 1.70
N GLN A 269 3.42 17.15 0.90
CA GLN A 269 2.20 16.43 0.53
C GLN A 269 1.56 15.72 1.73
N TYR A 270 2.35 14.97 2.52
CA TYR A 270 1.87 14.35 3.75
C TYR A 270 1.21 15.37 4.67
N ARG A 271 1.90 16.48 4.95
CA ARG A 271 1.37 17.56 5.82
C ARG A 271 0.03 18.08 5.33
N ARG A 272 -0.14 18.30 4.01
CA ARG A 272 -1.43 18.75 3.44
C ARG A 272 -2.51 17.68 3.57
N SER A 273 -2.18 16.43 3.25
CA SER A 273 -3.12 15.31 3.34
C SER A 273 -3.58 15.07 4.78
N GLN A 274 -2.66 15.11 5.74
CA GLN A 274 -2.94 14.95 7.16
C GLN A 274 -3.82 16.10 7.68
N ALA A 275 -3.48 17.36 7.36
CA ALA A 275 -4.28 18.50 7.74
C ALA A 275 -5.70 18.46 7.14
N ASN A 276 -5.87 17.92 5.94
CA ASN A 276 -7.18 17.71 5.34
C ASN A 276 -7.98 16.62 6.06
N ALA A 277 -7.34 15.52 6.44
CA ALA A 277 -7.98 14.44 7.19
C ALA A 277 -8.44 14.90 8.59
N GLU A 278 -7.57 15.60 9.31
CA GLU A 278 -7.88 16.16 10.64
C GLU A 278 -9.02 17.17 10.58
N TRP A 279 -9.00 18.05 9.59
CA TRP A 279 -10.05 19.02 9.38
C TRP A 279 -11.39 18.34 9.05
N LEU A 280 -11.40 17.37 8.12
CA LEU A 280 -12.63 16.63 7.78
C LEU A 280 -13.20 15.92 9.02
N ALA A 281 -12.34 15.30 9.82
CA ALA A 281 -12.75 14.63 11.05
C ALA A 281 -13.35 15.62 12.06
N ALA A 282 -12.78 16.81 12.20
CA ALA A 282 -13.32 17.88 13.07
C ALA A 282 -14.69 18.38 12.58
N GLU A 283 -14.83 18.62 11.27
CA GLU A 283 -16.07 19.07 10.65
C GLU A 283 -17.21 18.03 10.74
N ALA A 284 -16.87 16.74 10.59
CA ALA A 284 -17.86 15.66 10.76
C ALA A 284 -18.33 15.58 12.22
N ARG A 285 -17.42 15.67 13.19
CA ARG A 285 -17.78 15.72 14.62
C ARG A 285 -18.62 16.94 14.97
N ALA A 286 -18.34 18.11 14.40
CA ALA A 286 -19.14 19.31 14.60
C ALA A 286 -20.59 19.16 14.10
N ARG A 287 -20.82 18.22 13.16
CA ARG A 287 -22.15 17.81 12.66
C ARG A 287 -22.78 16.67 13.49
N GLY A 288 -22.16 16.27 14.60
CA GLY A 288 -22.66 15.21 15.48
C GLY A 288 -22.44 13.81 14.95
N VAL A 289 -21.49 13.61 14.04
CA VAL A 289 -21.18 12.31 13.45
C VAL A 289 -19.94 11.71 14.14
N ASP A 290 -20.02 10.43 14.49
CA ASP A 290 -18.88 9.73 15.06
C ASP A 290 -17.80 9.47 14.01
N VAL A 291 -16.54 9.69 14.43
CA VAL A 291 -15.36 9.59 13.54
C VAL A 291 -14.23 8.90 14.27
N VAL A 292 -13.66 7.89 13.65
CA VAL A 292 -12.38 7.32 14.08
C VAL A 292 -11.28 8.36 13.86
N SER A 293 -10.58 8.77 14.92
CA SER A 293 -9.54 9.80 14.84
C SER A 293 -8.44 9.38 13.86
N PRO A 294 -8.14 10.20 12.83
CA PRO A 294 -7.09 9.86 11.87
C PRO A 294 -5.70 9.87 12.54
N VAL A 295 -4.94 8.79 12.34
CA VAL A 295 -3.50 8.72 12.68
C VAL A 295 -2.69 9.08 11.44
N LEU A 296 -3.02 8.48 10.32
CA LEU A 296 -2.55 8.84 8.97
C LEU A 296 -3.72 9.42 8.16
N PRO A 297 -3.52 9.94 6.94
CA PRO A 297 -4.55 10.66 6.18
C PRO A 297 -5.73 9.78 5.69
N VAL A 298 -6.33 8.99 6.57
CA VAL A 298 -7.53 8.19 6.35
C VAL A 298 -8.56 8.53 7.44
N VAL A 299 -9.79 8.83 7.03
CA VAL A 299 -10.89 9.19 7.91
C VAL A 299 -12.03 8.20 7.72
N SER A 300 -12.42 7.51 8.79
CA SER A 300 -13.59 6.63 8.83
C SER A 300 -14.69 7.31 9.61
N ILE A 301 -15.85 7.48 8.98
CA ILE A 301 -16.97 8.30 9.45
C ILE A 301 -18.22 7.42 9.50
N ASP A 302 -18.91 7.42 10.63
CA ASP A 302 -20.15 6.63 10.81
C ASP A 302 -21.34 7.31 10.12
N PHE A 303 -21.36 7.24 8.79
CA PHE A 303 -22.50 7.70 7.99
C PHE A 303 -23.51 6.57 7.78
N PRO A 304 -24.83 6.86 7.92
CA PRO A 304 -25.87 5.94 7.50
C PRO A 304 -25.70 5.44 6.06
N SER A 305 -26.10 4.20 5.77
CA SER A 305 -25.89 3.58 4.47
C SER A 305 -26.65 4.27 3.34
N ASP A 306 -27.87 4.78 3.61
CA ASP A 306 -28.68 5.59 2.71
C ASP A 306 -28.01 6.92 2.36
N LEU A 307 -27.46 7.62 3.34
CA LEU A 307 -26.70 8.85 3.10
C LEU A 307 -25.48 8.61 2.20
N VAL A 308 -24.75 7.50 2.42
CA VAL A 308 -23.62 7.15 1.52
C VAL A 308 -24.11 6.83 0.11
N ALA A 309 -25.28 6.20 -0.05
CA ALA A 309 -25.88 5.97 -1.37
C ALA A 309 -26.26 7.28 -2.05
N ASP A 310 -26.90 8.21 -1.35
CA ASP A 310 -27.29 9.52 -1.87
C ASP A 310 -26.07 10.37 -2.27
N LEU A 311 -24.98 10.33 -1.49
CA LEU A 311 -23.71 10.98 -1.84
C LEU A 311 -23.10 10.35 -3.11
N ARG A 312 -23.19 9.04 -3.27
CA ARG A 312 -22.75 8.36 -4.51
C ARG A 312 -23.58 8.76 -5.72
N ASP A 313 -24.89 8.96 -5.56
CA ASP A 313 -25.79 9.44 -6.62
C ASP A 313 -25.46 10.89 -7.02
N ARG A 314 -24.94 11.70 -6.10
CA ARG A 314 -24.35 13.01 -6.39
C ARG A 314 -22.96 12.95 -7.04
N GLY A 315 -22.46 11.74 -7.32
CA GLY A 315 -21.20 11.48 -8.03
C GLY A 315 -19.97 11.29 -7.15
N TRP A 316 -20.10 11.34 -5.81
CA TRP A 316 -19.00 11.04 -4.91
C TRP A 316 -18.60 9.57 -4.96
N ARG A 317 -17.31 9.28 -4.95
CA ARG A 317 -16.79 7.92 -4.89
C ARG A 317 -16.27 7.66 -3.49
N LEU A 318 -17.10 6.95 -2.71
CA LEU A 318 -16.85 6.55 -1.33
C LEU A 318 -16.80 5.03 -1.24
N SER A 319 -15.97 4.50 -0.35
CA SER A 319 -15.98 3.11 0.07
C SER A 319 -16.38 3.02 1.55
N ARG A 320 -16.61 1.80 2.02
CA ARG A 320 -16.92 1.53 3.43
C ARG A 320 -15.85 0.62 4.03
N THR A 321 -15.64 0.75 5.33
CA THR A 321 -14.84 -0.17 6.13
C THR A 321 -15.61 -1.47 6.40
N ALA A 322 -14.93 -2.47 6.95
CA ALA A 322 -15.59 -3.72 7.40
C ALA A 322 -16.64 -3.47 8.51
N ALA A 323 -16.49 -2.38 9.27
CA ALA A 323 -17.47 -1.93 10.28
C ALA A 323 -18.59 -1.05 9.69
N ASP A 324 -18.69 -0.96 8.36
CA ASP A 324 -19.70 -0.21 7.62
C ASP A 324 -19.60 1.32 7.73
N GLU A 325 -18.48 1.88 8.16
CA GLU A 325 -18.20 3.33 8.17
C GLU A 325 -17.80 3.82 6.78
N ALA A 326 -18.18 5.03 6.42
CA ALA A 326 -17.71 5.68 5.19
C ALA A 326 -16.23 6.04 5.32
N ARG A 327 -15.40 5.58 4.36
CA ARG A 327 -13.96 5.82 4.35
C ARG A 327 -13.59 6.90 3.33
N VAL A 328 -12.87 7.91 3.81
CA VAL A 328 -12.26 8.97 3.01
C VAL A 328 -10.74 8.85 3.13
N VAL A 329 -10.04 8.77 2.01
CA VAL A 329 -8.58 8.76 1.93
C VAL A 329 -8.12 10.10 1.37
N CYS A 330 -7.43 10.90 2.17
CA CYS A 330 -6.91 12.20 1.75
C CYS A 330 -5.64 12.05 0.92
N MET A 331 -5.82 11.54 -0.31
CA MET A 331 -4.75 11.41 -1.31
C MET A 331 -4.30 12.77 -1.84
N PRO A 332 -3.18 12.87 -2.59
CA PRO A 332 -2.67 14.12 -3.16
C PRO A 332 -3.68 14.94 -3.96
N HIS A 333 -4.63 14.31 -4.65
CA HIS A 333 -5.68 14.97 -5.42
C HIS A 333 -6.82 15.51 -4.55
N VAL A 334 -6.93 15.09 -3.28
CA VAL A 334 -8.02 15.54 -2.38
C VAL A 334 -7.67 16.90 -1.80
N THR A 335 -8.34 17.95 -2.31
CA THR A 335 -8.12 19.32 -1.88
C THR A 335 -9.10 19.74 -0.78
N ARG A 336 -8.79 20.83 -0.05
CA ARG A 336 -9.69 21.42 0.93
C ARG A 336 -11.03 21.82 0.30
N SER A 337 -11.00 22.45 -0.87
CA SER A 337 -12.22 22.86 -1.59
C SER A 337 -13.09 21.68 -2.02
N MET A 338 -12.46 20.54 -2.34
CA MET A 338 -13.19 19.30 -2.64
C MET A 338 -13.92 18.77 -1.40
N LEU A 339 -13.25 18.79 -0.24
CA LEU A 339 -13.85 18.38 1.04
C LEU A 339 -14.96 19.35 1.50
N GLU A 340 -14.79 20.65 1.28
CA GLU A 340 -15.85 21.67 1.53
C GLU A 340 -17.08 21.41 0.66
N ALA A 341 -16.90 21.12 -0.63
CA ALA A 341 -18.00 20.75 -1.52
C ALA A 341 -18.67 19.44 -1.10
N PHE A 342 -17.91 18.46 -0.64
CA PHE A 342 -18.43 17.21 -0.10
C PHE A 342 -19.31 17.44 1.13
N LEU A 343 -18.84 18.26 2.08
CA LEU A 343 -19.63 18.62 3.27
C LEU A 343 -20.86 19.47 2.94
N GLY A 344 -20.77 20.32 1.92
CA GLY A 344 -21.96 21.07 1.42
C GLY A 344 -23.04 20.13 0.87
N ASP A 345 -22.65 19.16 0.05
CA ASP A 345 -23.57 18.12 -0.43
C ASP A 345 -24.16 17.28 0.72
N LEU A 346 -23.37 17.01 1.79
CA LEU A 346 -23.82 16.32 3.01
C LEU A 346 -24.88 17.17 3.77
N ASP A 347 -24.61 18.45 3.98
CA ASP A 347 -25.51 19.36 4.70
C ASP A 347 -26.85 19.53 3.96
N ASP A 348 -26.83 19.61 2.63
CA ASP A 348 -28.03 19.68 1.79
C ASP A 348 -28.90 18.42 1.92
N LEU A 349 -28.30 17.24 1.97
CA LEU A 349 -29.02 15.98 2.16
C LEU A 349 -29.66 15.88 3.55
N ALA A 350 -28.92 16.24 4.59
CA ALA A 350 -29.43 16.28 5.97
C ALA A 350 -30.58 17.29 6.16
N GLY A 351 -30.54 18.45 5.46
CA GLY A 351 -31.58 19.46 5.50
C GLY A 351 -32.87 19.06 4.82
N THR A 352 -32.82 18.24 3.76
CA THR A 352 -33.99 17.71 3.06
C THR A 352 -34.75 16.68 3.89
N ASP A 353 -34.08 15.85 4.65
CA ASP A 353 -34.71 14.86 5.55
C ASP A 353 -35.48 15.54 6.71
N ALA A 354 -34.98 16.67 7.23
CA ALA A 354 -35.63 17.42 8.30
C ALA A 354 -36.91 18.13 7.85
N SER A 355 -37.10 18.39 6.55
CA SER A 355 -38.28 19.05 5.98
C SER A 355 -39.40 18.07 5.60
N HIS A 356 -39.15 16.76 5.68
CA HIS A 356 -40.12 15.70 5.35
C HIS A 356 -40.61 14.88 6.57
N ARG A 357 -40.13 15.25 7.76
CA ARG A 357 -40.63 14.74 9.07
C ARG A 357 -41.42 15.82 9.80
#